data_d4519e2df64d51ca65b895aae4b4f127
#
_entry.id   d4519e2df64d51ca65b895aae4b4f127
#
_cell.length_a   1.000
_cell.length_b   1.000
_cell.length_c   1.000
_cell.angle_alpha   90.00
_cell.angle_beta   90.00
_cell.angle_gamma   90.00
#
_symmetry.space_group_name_H-M   'P 1'
#
loop_
_entity.id
_entity.type
_entity.pdbx_description
1 polymer ?
#
loop_
_entity_poly.entity_id
_entity_poly.type
_entity_poly.pdbx_seq_one_letter_code
_entity_poly.pdbx_strand_id
1 'polypeptide(L)'
;GGIKPCVSAHVGDQFGKQNANLLEKVFGWFYFSINTGAFLSTLLTPWLLEWYGPHWAFGIPGVLMAIATIAFWMGRKVFIHIPPSGFSWFAETFSLDGIKALLKLSIIFVFIAVFWALFDQTGSSWVLQAEDLNRNWLGMNWLSSQIQAVNPIMILIYIPFFQFIVYPLINKVWKLTPIRKISVGLFVMVIGFAMVGIVQGWIDSGEKPSIGWQVLAYAILTASEVMVSITGLEFAYTQAPKKMKSVIMALFLMSVSLGNLFTAGVNHFIMVPDTLAEVKQLVGSWHSGEDEVAVVDAVMHQTRETEAMGKGMTYHASDDGGFELVLDGWEKSIGEDDIRVGYGPDLERRSLVTSEVVVLKQAVAIVGEFWDDKDRLPFGEEGAYAIKSLKDPWGNTLHYQLVNRRNFVITSEGPDETYLSQYDVRALVEVKSHTVEQQQEMALETGGSDALADLHPKHSWMTVRRAEIEAEKSRKGGDATATWSQFIEKTGTVEAGNIVKQNHNFEISWEVGGATTLNGAAYFEFFTWLMLGTAVVFVAVAFLYKPKTYIQDEGMVSAAAKLE
;
A
#
# COMPACT_ATOMS: atom_id res chain seq x y z
N GLY A 1 17.07 -1.95 10.24
CA GLY A 1 17.07 -3.37 10.22
C GLY A 1 17.76 -4.13 11.35
N GLY A 2 19.08 -4.05 11.54
CA GLY A 2 19.85 -4.93 12.45
C GLY A 2 19.51 -4.82 13.95
N ILE A 3 19.00 -3.68 14.41
CA ILE A 3 18.68 -3.48 15.83
C ILE A 3 17.48 -4.32 16.28
N LYS A 4 16.42 -4.45 15.47
CA LYS A 4 15.20 -5.18 15.87
C LYS A 4 15.46 -6.63 16.34
N PRO A 5 16.20 -7.47 15.59
CA PRO A 5 16.52 -8.83 16.04
C PRO A 5 17.31 -8.86 17.36
N CYS A 6 18.26 -7.94 17.50
CA CYS A 6 19.10 -7.87 18.69
C CYS A 6 18.30 -7.44 19.93
N VAL A 7 17.42 -6.45 19.82
CA VAL A 7 16.57 -5.99 20.93
C VAL A 7 15.60 -7.08 21.35
N SER A 8 14.93 -7.75 20.42
CA SER A 8 14.01 -8.84 20.74
C SER A 8 14.71 -10.05 21.39
N ALA A 9 15.91 -10.42 20.91
CA ALA A 9 16.72 -11.44 21.55
C ALA A 9 17.17 -11.00 22.96
N HIS A 10 17.61 -9.76 23.11
CA HIS A 10 18.05 -9.20 24.39
C HIS A 10 16.92 -9.20 25.44
N VAL A 11 15.70 -8.83 25.04
CA VAL A 11 14.52 -8.91 25.93
C VAL A 11 14.30 -10.34 26.42
N GLY A 12 14.35 -11.32 25.54
CA GLY A 12 14.20 -12.72 25.91
C GLY A 12 15.35 -13.26 26.78
N ASP A 13 16.57 -12.79 26.53
CA ASP A 13 17.78 -13.21 27.28
C ASP A 13 17.78 -12.75 28.75
N GLN A 14 16.91 -11.79 29.14
CA GLN A 14 16.71 -11.41 30.55
C GLN A 14 15.98 -12.50 31.37
N PHE A 15 15.52 -13.60 30.72
CA PHE A 15 14.74 -14.66 31.33
C PHE A 15 15.48 -16.00 31.30
N GLY A 16 15.55 -16.67 32.47
CA GLY A 16 16.12 -17.99 32.66
C GLY A 16 15.03 -19.08 32.82
N LYS A 17 15.44 -20.29 33.25
CA LYS A 17 14.51 -21.42 33.43
C LYS A 17 13.46 -21.19 34.51
N GLN A 18 13.78 -20.44 35.58
CA GLN A 18 12.87 -20.22 36.71
C GLN A 18 11.72 -19.30 36.35
N ASN A 19 11.91 -18.34 35.44
CA ASN A 19 10.93 -17.35 35.02
C ASN A 19 10.52 -17.49 33.56
N ALA A 20 10.83 -18.63 32.92
CA ALA A 20 10.49 -18.93 31.54
C ALA A 20 8.96 -18.85 31.25
N ASN A 21 8.14 -19.10 32.23
CA ASN A 21 6.68 -18.97 32.16
C ASN A 21 6.21 -17.53 31.93
N LEU A 22 7.07 -16.53 32.12
CA LEU A 22 6.77 -15.12 31.91
C LEU A 22 7.12 -14.67 30.48
N LEU A 23 7.86 -15.45 29.69
CA LEU A 23 8.32 -15.07 28.34
C LEU A 23 7.16 -14.64 27.43
N GLU A 24 6.07 -15.39 27.41
CA GLU A 24 4.89 -15.04 26.61
C GLU A 24 4.35 -13.65 26.99
N LYS A 25 4.22 -13.38 28.29
CA LYS A 25 3.74 -12.09 28.79
C LYS A 25 4.69 -10.95 28.42
N VAL A 26 6.00 -11.19 28.54
CA VAL A 26 7.01 -10.18 28.26
C VAL A 26 7.08 -9.85 26.79
N PHE A 27 7.03 -10.84 25.90
CA PHE A 27 6.94 -10.58 24.46
C PHE A 27 5.62 -9.87 24.11
N GLY A 28 4.52 -10.16 24.80
CA GLY A 28 3.28 -9.40 24.68
C GLY A 28 3.45 -7.92 25.06
N TRP A 29 4.08 -7.63 26.21
CA TRP A 29 4.34 -6.24 26.64
C TRP A 29 5.39 -5.53 25.77
N PHE A 30 6.37 -6.27 25.25
CA PHE A 30 7.32 -5.75 24.27
C PHE A 30 6.61 -5.32 22.98
N TYR A 31 5.70 -6.16 22.49
CA TYR A 31 4.90 -5.85 21.32
C TYR A 31 3.91 -4.69 21.57
N PHE A 32 3.32 -4.64 22.77
CA PHE A 32 2.50 -3.51 23.22
C PHE A 32 3.27 -2.19 23.17
N SER A 33 4.51 -2.17 23.65
CA SER A 33 5.35 -0.96 23.63
C SER A 33 5.67 -0.50 22.21
N ILE A 34 5.95 -1.43 21.29
CA ILE A 34 6.15 -1.12 19.86
C ILE A 34 4.90 -0.47 19.27
N ASN A 35 3.73 -1.05 19.52
CA ASN A 35 2.47 -0.54 18.97
C ASN A 35 2.02 0.77 19.63
N THR A 36 2.37 1.01 20.90
CA THR A 36 2.19 2.34 21.51
C THR A 36 3.00 3.41 20.77
N GLY A 37 4.26 3.09 20.44
CA GLY A 37 5.10 3.98 19.61
C GLY A 37 4.54 4.20 18.22
N ALA A 38 4.06 3.14 17.56
CA ALA A 38 3.43 3.22 16.23
C ALA A 38 2.16 4.09 16.27
N PHE A 39 1.28 3.88 17.25
CA PHE A 39 0.07 4.67 17.44
C PHE A 39 0.38 6.17 17.59
N LEU A 40 1.29 6.51 18.50
CA LEU A 40 1.69 7.90 18.72
C LEU A 40 2.32 8.51 17.45
N SER A 41 3.18 7.75 16.76
CA SER A 41 3.83 8.21 15.53
C SER A 41 2.81 8.44 14.40
N THR A 42 1.86 7.53 14.21
CA THR A 42 0.83 7.65 13.16
C THR A 42 -0.07 8.87 13.36
N LEU A 43 -0.33 9.26 14.59
CA LEU A 43 -1.12 10.46 14.88
C LEU A 43 -0.29 11.74 14.84
N LEU A 44 0.90 11.73 15.43
CA LEU A 44 1.71 12.94 15.62
C LEU A 44 2.49 13.35 14.38
N THR A 45 3.05 12.39 13.64
CA THR A 45 3.94 12.71 12.51
C THR A 45 3.23 13.46 11.37
N PRO A 46 2.04 13.05 10.88
CA PRO A 46 1.31 13.82 9.88
C PRO A 46 0.89 15.20 10.39
N TRP A 47 0.47 15.28 11.66
CA TRP A 47 0.11 16.55 12.30
C TRP A 47 1.30 17.50 12.41
N LEU A 48 2.48 16.99 12.82
CA LEU A 48 3.70 17.77 12.88
C LEU A 48 4.16 18.23 11.49
N LEU A 49 4.05 17.35 10.49
CA LEU A 49 4.41 17.65 9.10
C LEU A 49 3.57 18.80 8.54
N GLU A 50 2.27 18.72 8.74
CA GLU A 50 1.29 19.72 8.26
C GLU A 50 1.47 21.09 8.93
N TRP A 51 1.72 21.11 10.26
CA TRP A 51 1.67 22.32 11.08
C TRP A 51 3.03 22.96 11.34
N TYR A 52 4.06 22.17 11.44
CA TYR A 52 5.40 22.59 11.85
C TYR A 52 6.47 22.31 10.80
N GLY A 53 6.13 21.56 9.76
CA GLY A 53 6.99 21.21 8.64
C GLY A 53 7.92 20.00 8.88
N PRO A 54 8.72 19.62 7.86
CA PRO A 54 9.51 18.40 7.86
C PRO A 54 10.52 18.31 8.99
N HIS A 55 11.14 19.44 9.38
CA HIS A 55 12.15 19.45 10.43
C HIS A 55 11.64 18.95 11.77
N TRP A 56 10.41 19.31 12.14
CA TRP A 56 9.79 18.85 13.37
C TRP A 56 9.26 17.43 13.24
N ALA A 57 8.63 17.10 12.11
CA ALA A 57 8.09 15.76 11.87
C ALA A 57 9.16 14.67 11.93
N PHE A 58 10.35 14.93 11.40
CA PHE A 58 11.48 13.98 11.42
C PHE A 58 12.45 14.22 12.58
N GLY A 59 12.52 15.41 13.13
CA GLY A 59 13.39 15.75 14.26
C GLY A 59 12.94 15.12 15.58
N ILE A 60 11.63 15.14 15.89
CA ILE A 60 11.09 14.59 17.14
C ILE A 60 11.39 13.08 17.28
N PRO A 61 11.18 12.22 16.28
CA PRO A 61 11.62 10.82 16.34
C PRO A 61 13.10 10.66 16.61
N GLY A 62 13.95 11.54 16.07
CA GLY A 62 15.39 11.56 16.34
C GLY A 62 15.72 11.85 17.81
N VAL A 63 15.07 12.85 18.41
CA VAL A 63 15.20 13.19 19.83
C VAL A 63 14.72 12.03 20.72
N LEU A 64 13.58 11.42 20.40
CA LEU A 64 13.07 10.26 21.13
C LEU A 64 14.04 9.06 21.05
N MET A 65 14.68 8.84 19.90
CA MET A 65 15.70 7.81 19.74
C MET A 65 16.95 8.11 20.60
N ALA A 66 17.36 9.37 20.68
CA ALA A 66 18.48 9.77 21.57
C ALA A 66 18.12 9.50 23.05
N ILE A 67 16.91 9.87 23.48
CA ILE A 67 16.42 9.59 24.84
C ILE A 67 16.39 8.07 25.10
N ALA A 68 15.86 7.28 24.15
CA ALA A 68 15.82 5.82 24.27
C ALA A 68 17.25 5.23 24.37
N THR A 69 18.21 5.74 23.61
CA THR A 69 19.62 5.32 23.66
C THR A 69 20.23 5.63 25.02
N ILE A 70 19.98 6.82 25.57
CA ILE A 70 20.46 7.22 26.91
C ILE A 70 19.84 6.31 27.99
N ALA A 71 18.52 6.08 27.93
CA ALA A 71 17.83 5.20 28.88
C ALA A 71 18.36 3.77 28.84
N PHE A 72 18.59 3.23 27.64
CA PHE A 72 19.21 1.91 27.46
C PHE A 72 20.64 1.87 28.00
N TRP A 73 21.44 2.89 27.73
CA TRP A 73 22.81 3.02 28.25
C TRP A 73 22.82 3.10 29.79
N MET A 74 21.88 3.81 30.41
CA MET A 74 21.77 3.87 31.87
C MET A 74 21.45 2.50 32.48
N GLY A 75 20.62 1.69 31.79
CA GLY A 75 20.27 0.32 32.20
C GLY A 75 21.41 -0.71 32.04
N ARG A 76 22.51 -0.37 31.35
CA ARG A 76 23.58 -1.33 31.00
C ARG A 76 24.17 -2.13 32.15
N LYS A 77 24.16 -1.59 33.38
CA LYS A 77 24.65 -2.29 34.57
C LYS A 77 23.62 -3.22 35.23
N VAL A 78 22.36 -3.12 34.86
CA VAL A 78 21.24 -3.92 35.39
C VAL A 78 20.92 -5.08 34.47
N PHE A 79 21.15 -4.91 33.17
CA PHE A 79 20.85 -5.94 32.17
C PHE A 79 21.79 -7.13 32.30
N ILE A 80 21.24 -8.32 32.05
CA ILE A 80 22.03 -9.54 31.91
C ILE A 80 22.76 -9.46 30.56
N HIS A 81 24.08 -9.55 30.63
CA HIS A 81 24.94 -9.54 29.46
C HIS A 81 25.31 -10.97 29.08
N ILE A 82 24.99 -11.36 27.86
CA ILE A 82 25.50 -12.61 27.29
C ILE A 82 26.75 -12.25 26.51
N PRO A 83 27.92 -12.79 26.90
CA PRO A 83 29.18 -12.47 26.25
C PRO A 83 29.10 -12.86 24.75
N PRO A 84 29.70 -12.07 23.86
CA PRO A 84 29.74 -12.38 22.44
C PRO A 84 30.44 -13.72 22.20
N SER A 85 29.82 -14.58 21.41
CA SER A 85 30.34 -15.93 21.13
C SER A 85 31.57 -15.96 20.19
N GLY A 86 32.07 -14.79 19.77
CA GLY A 86 33.14 -14.71 18.79
C GLY A 86 32.77 -15.47 17.50
N PHE A 87 33.76 -16.08 16.83
CA PHE A 87 33.48 -16.90 15.63
C PHE A 87 32.74 -18.22 15.91
N SER A 88 32.59 -18.61 17.18
CA SER A 88 31.94 -19.87 17.53
C SER A 88 30.44 -19.89 17.19
N TRP A 89 29.77 -18.72 17.12
CA TRP A 89 28.38 -18.63 16.67
C TRP A 89 28.23 -19.06 15.19
N PHE A 90 29.22 -18.71 14.36
CA PHE A 90 29.25 -19.07 12.95
C PHE A 90 29.42 -20.60 12.80
N ALA A 91 30.39 -21.19 13.50
CA ALA A 91 30.61 -22.63 13.51
C ALA A 91 29.36 -23.40 14.01
N GLU A 92 28.65 -22.89 15.04
CA GLU A 92 27.43 -23.50 15.53
C GLU A 92 26.27 -23.36 14.54
N THR A 93 26.12 -22.19 13.90
CA THR A 93 25.09 -21.92 12.91
C THR A 93 25.22 -22.83 11.68
N PHE A 94 26.43 -23.04 11.20
CA PHE A 94 26.74 -23.89 10.05
C PHE A 94 27.04 -25.35 10.42
N SER A 95 26.90 -25.73 11.68
CA SER A 95 26.91 -27.13 12.09
C SER A 95 25.68 -27.88 11.56
N LEU A 96 25.75 -29.20 11.47
CA LEU A 96 24.60 -30.02 11.05
C LEU A 96 23.36 -29.77 11.92
N ASP A 97 23.56 -29.61 13.23
CA ASP A 97 22.45 -29.34 14.15
C ASP A 97 21.93 -27.91 14.04
N GLY A 98 22.80 -26.93 13.79
CA GLY A 98 22.42 -25.56 13.50
C GLY A 98 21.61 -25.43 12.21
N ILE A 99 22.08 -26.04 11.12
CA ILE A 99 21.36 -26.07 9.84
C ILE A 99 20.00 -26.78 9.97
N LYS A 100 19.93 -27.90 10.68
CA LYS A 100 18.66 -28.58 10.96
C LYS A 100 17.70 -27.69 11.74
N ALA A 101 18.17 -26.94 12.72
CA ALA A 101 17.36 -25.99 13.49
C ALA A 101 16.85 -24.85 12.61
N LEU A 102 17.72 -24.27 11.76
CA LEU A 102 17.34 -23.25 10.77
C LEU A 102 16.27 -23.75 9.82
N LEU A 103 16.50 -24.87 9.13
CA LEU A 103 15.56 -25.44 8.18
C LEU A 103 14.22 -25.76 8.84
N LYS A 104 14.24 -26.34 10.03
CA LYS A 104 13.03 -26.67 10.77
C LYS A 104 12.20 -25.44 11.14
N LEU A 105 12.83 -24.32 11.53
CA LEU A 105 12.15 -23.07 11.83
C LEU A 105 11.73 -22.33 10.58
N SER A 106 12.54 -22.38 9.51
CA SER A 106 12.23 -21.77 8.22
C SER A 106 10.90 -22.30 7.65
N ILE A 107 10.59 -23.59 7.87
CA ILE A 107 9.29 -24.16 7.45
C ILE A 107 8.14 -23.36 8.10
N ILE A 108 8.21 -23.08 9.40
CA ILE A 108 7.17 -22.28 10.09
C ILE A 108 7.18 -20.83 9.58
N PHE A 109 8.37 -20.26 9.36
CA PHE A 109 8.50 -18.86 8.93
C PHE A 109 7.99 -18.61 7.51
N VAL A 110 8.00 -19.60 6.62
CA VAL A 110 7.37 -19.51 5.30
C VAL A 110 5.85 -19.29 5.43
N PHE A 111 5.18 -20.01 6.32
CA PHE A 111 3.75 -19.79 6.56
C PHE A 111 3.47 -18.41 7.19
N ILE A 112 4.36 -17.96 8.08
CA ILE A 112 4.29 -16.61 8.67
C ILE A 112 4.59 -15.55 7.59
N ALA A 113 5.43 -15.83 6.59
CA ALA A 113 5.64 -14.93 5.47
C ALA A 113 4.36 -14.70 4.64
N VAL A 114 3.57 -15.76 4.40
CA VAL A 114 2.27 -15.60 3.73
C VAL A 114 1.31 -14.75 4.59
N PHE A 115 1.31 -14.93 5.91
CA PHE A 115 0.56 -14.05 6.82
C PHE A 115 0.96 -12.57 6.62
N TRP A 116 2.27 -12.26 6.59
CA TRP A 116 2.76 -10.90 6.39
C TRP A 116 2.45 -10.35 4.99
N ALA A 117 2.45 -11.20 3.96
CA ALA A 117 2.03 -10.82 2.61
C ALA A 117 0.59 -10.26 2.58
N LEU A 118 -0.30 -10.82 3.39
CA LEU A 118 -1.65 -10.31 3.52
C LEU A 118 -1.71 -9.10 4.47
N PHE A 119 -1.06 -9.19 5.62
CA PHE A 119 -1.11 -8.14 6.65
C PHE A 119 -0.62 -6.78 6.12
N ASP A 120 0.50 -6.75 5.41
CA ASP A 120 1.10 -5.49 4.94
C ASP A 120 0.27 -4.82 3.82
N GLN A 121 -0.70 -5.51 3.21
CA GLN A 121 -1.67 -4.91 2.29
C GLN A 121 -2.62 -3.91 2.97
N THR A 122 -2.70 -3.91 4.29
CA THR A 122 -3.40 -2.88 5.07
C THR A 122 -2.83 -1.49 4.83
N GLY A 123 -1.53 -1.39 4.48
CA GLY A 123 -0.84 -0.15 4.13
C GLY A 123 -0.99 0.27 2.66
N SER A 124 -1.60 -0.55 1.82
CA SER A 124 -1.75 -0.32 0.37
C SER A 124 -3.19 -0.53 -0.10
N SER A 125 -3.55 -1.73 -0.52
CA SER A 125 -4.88 -2.02 -1.10
C SER A 125 -6.06 -1.70 -0.17
N TRP A 126 -5.90 -1.85 1.15
CA TRP A 126 -6.97 -1.46 2.08
C TRP A 126 -7.14 0.07 2.20
N VAL A 127 -6.06 0.84 2.07
CA VAL A 127 -6.14 2.31 2.04
C VAL A 127 -6.85 2.77 0.78
N LEU A 128 -6.53 2.17 -0.38
CA LEU A 128 -7.20 2.45 -1.63
C LEU A 128 -8.71 2.10 -1.54
N GLN A 129 -9.05 0.93 -1.01
CA GLN A 129 -10.45 0.55 -0.77
C GLN A 129 -11.16 1.57 0.13
N ALA A 130 -10.48 2.11 1.17
CA ALA A 130 -11.08 3.09 2.07
C ALA A 130 -11.47 4.41 1.36
N GLU A 131 -10.90 4.72 0.20
CA GLU A 131 -11.28 5.90 -0.60
C GLU A 131 -12.69 5.77 -1.17
N ASP A 132 -13.10 4.55 -1.51
CA ASP A 132 -14.41 4.25 -2.09
C ASP A 132 -15.50 4.00 -1.04
N LEU A 133 -15.15 3.89 0.23
CA LEU A 133 -16.08 3.71 1.33
C LEU A 133 -16.75 5.03 1.78
N ASN A 134 -17.91 4.90 2.39
CA ASN A 134 -18.51 6.00 3.14
C ASN A 134 -17.71 6.22 4.43
N ARG A 135 -16.86 7.25 4.42
CA ARG A 135 -15.93 7.58 5.51
C ARG A 135 -16.56 8.41 6.63
N ASN A 136 -17.82 8.82 6.50
CA ASN A 136 -18.54 9.45 7.61
C ASN A 136 -19.03 8.36 8.58
N TRP A 137 -18.30 8.20 9.68
CA TRP A 137 -18.56 7.18 10.69
C TRP A 137 -18.34 7.73 12.10
N LEU A 138 -19.28 7.47 12.99
CA LEU A 138 -19.30 8.00 14.38
C LEU A 138 -19.25 9.55 14.43
N GLY A 139 -19.88 10.22 13.46
CA GLY A 139 -19.94 11.69 13.42
C GLY A 139 -18.66 12.38 12.96
N MET A 140 -17.66 11.63 12.50
CA MET A 140 -16.40 12.13 11.95
C MET A 140 -16.21 11.66 10.52
N ASN A 141 -15.60 12.51 9.69
CA ASN A 141 -15.20 12.13 8.33
C ASN A 141 -13.73 11.72 8.35
N TRP A 142 -13.49 10.42 8.23
CA TRP A 142 -12.14 9.82 8.28
C TRP A 142 -11.41 10.01 6.97
N LEU A 143 -10.10 10.25 7.03
CA LEU A 143 -9.23 10.15 5.86
C LEU A 143 -8.93 8.67 5.58
N SER A 144 -8.78 8.29 4.30
CA SER A 144 -8.47 6.91 3.92
C SER A 144 -7.20 6.37 4.61
N SER A 145 -6.16 7.19 4.71
CA SER A 145 -4.90 6.83 5.39
C SER A 145 -5.04 6.70 6.92
N GLN A 146 -6.01 7.37 7.56
CA GLN A 146 -6.21 7.28 9.01
C GLN A 146 -6.76 5.93 9.45
N ILE A 147 -7.35 5.15 8.54
CA ILE A 147 -7.85 3.81 8.87
C ILE A 147 -6.73 2.89 9.38
N GLN A 148 -5.49 3.11 8.96
CA GLN A 148 -4.34 2.35 9.45
C GLN A 148 -4.11 2.49 10.96
N ALA A 149 -4.54 3.61 11.58
CA ALA A 149 -4.43 3.81 13.02
C ALA A 149 -5.33 2.87 13.84
N VAL A 150 -6.32 2.25 13.22
CA VAL A 150 -7.21 1.27 13.87
C VAL A 150 -6.43 0.06 14.36
N ASN A 151 -5.46 -0.45 13.58
CA ASN A 151 -4.68 -1.61 13.97
C ASN A 151 -3.87 -1.38 15.27
N PRO A 152 -2.98 -0.38 15.41
CA PRO A 152 -2.26 -0.18 16.67
C PRO A 152 -3.18 0.12 17.86
N ILE A 153 -4.32 0.80 17.67
CA ILE A 153 -5.31 0.98 18.74
C ILE A 153 -5.86 -0.37 19.20
N MET A 154 -6.27 -1.21 18.24
CA MET A 154 -6.81 -2.53 18.58
C MET A 154 -5.77 -3.46 19.18
N ILE A 155 -4.51 -3.41 18.75
CA ILE A 155 -3.41 -4.17 19.37
C ILE A 155 -3.28 -3.82 20.85
N LEU A 156 -3.32 -2.53 21.21
CA LEU A 156 -3.22 -2.09 22.59
C LEU A 156 -4.36 -2.65 23.46
N ILE A 157 -5.55 -2.80 22.90
CA ILE A 157 -6.71 -3.39 23.58
C ILE A 157 -6.60 -4.92 23.59
N TYR A 158 -6.23 -5.53 22.46
CA TYR A 158 -6.27 -6.98 22.28
C TYR A 158 -5.15 -7.72 23.01
N ILE A 159 -3.97 -7.15 23.16
CA ILE A 159 -2.90 -7.80 23.93
C ILE A 159 -3.37 -8.14 25.35
N PRO A 160 -3.82 -7.18 26.18
CA PRO A 160 -4.33 -7.53 27.50
C PRO A 160 -5.61 -8.39 27.44
N PHE A 161 -6.51 -8.13 26.51
CA PHE A 161 -7.75 -8.90 26.37
C PHE A 161 -7.46 -10.39 26.06
N PHE A 162 -6.56 -10.68 25.13
CA PHE A 162 -6.17 -12.06 24.80
C PHE A 162 -5.41 -12.71 25.96
N GLN A 163 -4.47 -12.01 26.60
CA GLN A 163 -3.66 -12.58 27.67
C GLN A 163 -4.48 -12.87 28.94
N PHE A 164 -5.42 -12.01 29.30
CA PHE A 164 -6.14 -12.14 30.58
C PHE A 164 -7.51 -12.81 30.46
N ILE A 165 -8.11 -12.79 29.26
CA ILE A 165 -9.47 -13.29 29.05
C ILE A 165 -9.50 -14.44 28.04
N VAL A 166 -9.10 -14.21 26.78
CA VAL A 166 -9.30 -15.18 25.68
C VAL A 166 -8.48 -16.45 25.89
N TYR A 167 -7.18 -16.33 26.07
CA TYR A 167 -6.31 -17.50 26.25
C TYR A 167 -6.63 -18.30 27.53
N PRO A 168 -6.87 -17.70 28.69
CA PRO A 168 -7.30 -18.45 29.87
C PRO A 168 -8.63 -19.19 29.69
N LEU A 169 -9.60 -18.59 28.99
CA LEU A 169 -10.90 -19.23 28.74
C LEU A 169 -10.75 -20.43 27.81
N ILE A 170 -10.03 -20.27 26.68
CA ILE A 170 -9.81 -21.36 25.73
C ILE A 170 -9.00 -22.48 26.38
N ASN A 171 -7.98 -22.16 27.19
CA ASN A 171 -7.15 -23.16 27.86
C ASN A 171 -7.92 -24.03 28.86
N LYS A 172 -9.12 -23.64 29.31
CA LYS A 172 -10.00 -24.50 30.13
C LYS A 172 -10.54 -25.69 29.34
N VAL A 173 -10.75 -25.50 28.02
CA VAL A 173 -11.34 -26.53 27.14
C VAL A 173 -10.28 -27.17 26.25
N TRP A 174 -9.36 -26.37 25.73
CA TRP A 174 -8.36 -26.80 24.76
C TRP A 174 -7.02 -26.12 25.03
N LYS A 175 -5.99 -26.91 25.34
CA LYS A 175 -4.65 -26.39 25.63
C LYS A 175 -4.04 -25.71 24.40
N LEU A 176 -3.89 -24.38 24.47
CA LEU A 176 -3.28 -23.56 23.43
C LEU A 176 -1.76 -23.65 23.52
N THR A 177 -1.14 -24.43 22.64
CA THR A 177 0.31 -24.37 22.40
C THR A 177 0.65 -23.23 21.42
N PRO A 178 1.91 -22.73 21.38
CA PRO A 178 2.30 -21.68 20.41
C PRO A 178 1.91 -22.01 18.96
N ILE A 179 2.17 -23.25 18.51
CA ILE A 179 1.80 -23.70 17.15
C ILE A 179 0.29 -23.67 16.92
N ARG A 180 -0.50 -24.07 17.92
CA ARG A 180 -1.97 -24.00 17.83
C ARG A 180 -2.48 -22.57 17.77
N LYS A 181 -1.88 -21.63 18.51
CA LYS A 181 -2.20 -20.21 18.43
C LYS A 181 -1.94 -19.67 17.01
N ILE A 182 -0.76 -19.97 16.45
CA ILE A 182 -0.43 -19.60 15.08
C ILE A 182 -1.45 -20.21 14.10
N SER A 183 -1.78 -21.51 14.20
CA SER A 183 -2.77 -22.16 13.33
C SER A 183 -4.12 -21.43 13.38
N VAL A 184 -4.65 -21.17 14.57
CA VAL A 184 -5.93 -20.45 14.71
C VAL A 184 -5.82 -19.02 14.13
N GLY A 185 -4.71 -18.33 14.39
CA GLY A 185 -4.46 -17.00 13.84
C GLY A 185 -4.49 -16.97 12.32
N LEU A 186 -3.89 -17.96 11.64
CA LEU A 186 -3.94 -18.06 10.19
C LEU A 186 -5.37 -18.21 9.65
N PHE A 187 -6.23 -19.00 10.31
CA PHE A 187 -7.65 -19.09 9.94
C PHE A 187 -8.42 -17.80 10.22
N VAL A 188 -8.11 -17.10 11.30
CA VAL A 188 -8.72 -15.80 11.61
C VAL A 188 -8.35 -14.77 10.53
N MET A 189 -7.11 -14.81 9.99
CA MET A 189 -6.70 -13.97 8.87
C MET A 189 -7.56 -14.21 7.62
N VAL A 190 -7.88 -15.47 7.31
CA VAL A 190 -8.78 -15.82 6.19
C VAL A 190 -10.12 -15.09 6.32
N ILE A 191 -10.70 -15.09 7.53
CA ILE A 191 -11.99 -14.41 7.78
C ILE A 191 -11.87 -12.90 7.54
N GLY A 192 -10.77 -12.28 8.02
CA GLY A 192 -10.52 -10.85 7.84
C GLY A 192 -10.43 -10.46 6.36
N PHE A 193 -9.66 -11.22 5.58
CA PHE A 193 -9.51 -10.98 4.14
C PHE A 193 -10.78 -11.28 3.33
N ALA A 194 -11.48 -12.37 3.66
CA ALA A 194 -12.77 -12.67 3.05
C ALA A 194 -13.77 -11.54 3.24
N MET A 195 -13.78 -10.93 4.43
CA MET A 195 -14.65 -9.78 4.71
C MET A 195 -14.29 -8.57 3.85
N VAL A 196 -13.01 -8.27 3.67
CA VAL A 196 -12.56 -7.17 2.79
C VAL A 196 -12.92 -7.46 1.34
N GLY A 197 -12.80 -8.72 0.89
CA GLY A 197 -13.26 -9.15 -0.44
C GLY A 197 -14.75 -8.93 -0.64
N ILE A 198 -15.58 -9.29 0.35
CA ILE A 198 -17.05 -9.03 0.31
C ILE A 198 -17.34 -7.52 0.23
N VAL A 199 -16.64 -6.70 1.04
CA VAL A 199 -16.81 -5.24 1.01
C VAL A 199 -16.40 -4.69 -0.34
N GLN A 200 -15.33 -5.22 -0.94
CA GLN A 200 -14.92 -4.84 -2.29
C GLN A 200 -15.99 -5.22 -3.34
N GLY A 201 -16.58 -6.40 -3.23
CA GLY A 201 -17.68 -6.80 -4.11
C GLY A 201 -18.89 -5.84 -4.07
N TRP A 202 -19.21 -5.28 -2.89
CA TRP A 202 -20.24 -4.23 -2.79
C TRP A 202 -19.80 -2.93 -3.48
N ILE A 203 -18.49 -2.56 -3.35
CA ILE A 203 -17.96 -1.39 -4.06
C ILE A 203 -18.01 -1.62 -5.57
N ASP A 204 -17.58 -2.79 -6.04
CA ASP A 204 -17.58 -3.16 -7.46
C ASP A 204 -19.00 -3.16 -8.05
N SER A 205 -20.04 -3.48 -7.23
CA SER A 205 -21.45 -3.38 -7.61
C SER A 205 -22.03 -1.95 -7.52
N GLY A 206 -21.20 -0.96 -7.17
CA GLY A 206 -21.61 0.46 -7.12
C GLY A 206 -22.13 0.94 -5.76
N GLU A 207 -22.12 0.09 -4.74
CA GLU A 207 -22.51 0.50 -3.40
C GLU A 207 -21.43 1.34 -2.72
N LYS A 208 -21.82 2.09 -1.69
CA LYS A 208 -20.89 2.84 -0.82
C LYS A 208 -21.01 2.34 0.61
N PRO A 209 -20.45 1.15 0.92
CA PRO A 209 -20.53 0.61 2.27
C PRO A 209 -19.82 1.50 3.28
N SER A 210 -20.28 1.46 4.53
CA SER A 210 -19.64 2.22 5.61
C SER A 210 -18.21 1.73 5.87
N ILE A 211 -17.29 2.66 6.15
CA ILE A 211 -15.93 2.34 6.61
C ILE A 211 -15.92 1.49 7.89
N GLY A 212 -17.02 1.46 8.64
CA GLY A 212 -17.20 0.58 9.80
C GLY A 212 -17.01 -0.90 9.48
N TRP A 213 -17.30 -1.35 8.25
CA TRP A 213 -17.02 -2.71 7.79
C TRP A 213 -15.53 -3.00 7.70
N GLN A 214 -14.76 -2.03 7.22
CA GLN A 214 -13.31 -2.16 7.18
C GLN A 214 -12.70 -2.11 8.58
N VAL A 215 -13.25 -1.28 9.51
CA VAL A 215 -12.86 -1.30 10.93
C VAL A 215 -13.11 -2.68 11.55
N LEU A 216 -14.22 -3.34 11.23
CA LEU A 216 -14.49 -4.70 11.68
C LEU A 216 -13.50 -5.71 11.08
N ALA A 217 -13.15 -5.57 9.81
CA ALA A 217 -12.11 -6.39 9.18
C ALA A 217 -10.74 -6.18 9.87
N TYR A 218 -10.37 -4.93 10.21
CA TYR A 218 -9.19 -4.65 11.04
C TYR A 218 -9.26 -5.31 12.41
N ALA A 219 -10.42 -5.34 13.05
CA ALA A 219 -10.58 -6.02 14.33
C ALA A 219 -10.27 -7.53 14.23
N ILE A 220 -10.75 -8.18 13.19
CA ILE A 220 -10.49 -9.60 12.92
C ILE A 220 -9.01 -9.82 12.57
N LEU A 221 -8.46 -9.00 11.68
CA LEU A 221 -7.06 -9.06 11.28
C LEU A 221 -6.13 -8.85 12.48
N THR A 222 -6.41 -7.89 13.35
CA THR A 222 -5.62 -7.61 14.55
C THR A 222 -5.69 -8.77 15.55
N ALA A 223 -6.85 -9.43 15.68
CA ALA A 223 -6.96 -10.65 16.49
C ALA A 223 -6.03 -11.76 15.95
N SER A 224 -5.97 -11.92 14.62
CA SER A 224 -5.00 -12.82 13.97
C SER A 224 -3.56 -12.42 14.27
N GLU A 225 -3.24 -11.13 14.17
CA GLU A 225 -1.91 -10.60 14.41
C GLU A 225 -1.41 -10.90 15.82
N VAL A 226 -2.24 -10.68 16.85
CA VAL A 226 -1.90 -11.03 18.25
C VAL A 226 -1.56 -12.52 18.38
N MET A 227 -2.29 -13.38 17.68
CA MET A 227 -2.08 -14.84 17.74
C MET A 227 -0.86 -15.29 16.94
N VAL A 228 -0.52 -14.65 15.82
CA VAL A 228 0.58 -15.05 14.93
C VAL A 228 1.88 -14.33 15.30
N SER A 229 1.87 -13.00 15.38
CA SER A 229 3.08 -12.19 15.50
C SER A 229 3.75 -12.33 16.86
N ILE A 230 2.98 -12.14 17.94
CA ILE A 230 3.52 -12.24 19.31
C ILE A 230 3.97 -13.68 19.59
N THR A 231 3.11 -14.65 19.27
CA THR A 231 3.43 -16.06 19.45
C THR A 231 4.57 -16.51 18.56
N GLY A 232 4.63 -16.03 17.33
CA GLY A 232 5.74 -16.32 16.41
C GLY A 232 7.08 -15.77 16.90
N LEU A 233 7.09 -14.58 17.47
CA LEU A 233 8.27 -13.95 18.07
C LEU A 233 8.77 -14.76 19.28
N GLU A 234 7.88 -15.11 20.21
CA GLU A 234 8.16 -15.98 21.36
C GLU A 234 8.66 -17.36 20.91
N PHE A 235 7.97 -17.95 19.95
CA PHE A 235 8.31 -19.25 19.39
C PHE A 235 9.69 -19.23 18.73
N ALA A 236 10.00 -18.23 17.91
CA ALA A 236 11.31 -18.07 17.30
C ALA A 236 12.42 -18.00 18.37
N TYR A 237 12.21 -17.21 19.41
CA TYR A 237 13.17 -17.09 20.51
C TYR A 237 13.36 -18.40 21.29
N THR A 238 12.26 -19.08 21.67
CA THR A 238 12.32 -20.29 22.51
C THR A 238 12.82 -21.52 21.78
N GLN A 239 12.64 -21.59 20.46
CA GLN A 239 13.13 -22.69 19.61
C GLN A 239 14.57 -22.46 19.11
N ALA A 240 15.12 -21.27 19.27
CA ALA A 240 16.46 -20.93 18.83
C ALA A 240 17.55 -21.53 19.76
N PRO A 241 18.55 -22.25 19.21
CA PRO A 241 19.75 -22.63 19.98
C PRO A 241 20.39 -21.41 20.63
N LYS A 242 21.00 -21.59 21.81
CA LYS A 242 21.44 -20.48 22.69
C LYS A 242 22.31 -19.44 21.98
N LYS A 243 23.26 -19.85 21.13
CA LYS A 243 24.16 -18.94 20.39
C LYS A 243 23.57 -18.44 19.07
N MET A 244 22.44 -18.99 18.61
CA MET A 244 21.82 -18.65 17.34
C MET A 244 20.57 -17.75 17.50
N LYS A 245 20.23 -17.31 18.71
CA LYS A 245 19.00 -16.58 18.98
C LYS A 245 18.84 -15.34 18.09
N SER A 246 19.87 -14.50 17.99
CA SER A 246 19.81 -13.31 17.13
C SER A 246 19.68 -13.65 15.65
N VAL A 247 20.30 -14.74 15.18
CA VAL A 247 20.19 -15.22 13.80
C VAL A 247 18.75 -15.69 13.52
N ILE A 248 18.18 -16.49 14.40
CA ILE A 248 16.81 -16.99 14.28
C ILE A 248 15.79 -15.84 14.35
N MET A 249 16.01 -14.86 15.23
CA MET A 249 15.16 -13.68 15.30
C MET A 249 15.26 -12.83 14.03
N ALA A 250 16.47 -12.73 13.43
CA ALA A 250 16.63 -12.08 12.13
C ALA A 250 15.89 -12.84 11.02
N LEU A 251 15.96 -14.17 11.01
CA LEU A 251 15.24 -15.01 10.04
C LEU A 251 13.72 -14.88 10.20
N PHE A 252 13.23 -14.82 11.45
CA PHE A 252 11.81 -14.53 11.71
C PHE A 252 11.39 -13.16 11.15
N LEU A 253 12.18 -12.12 11.35
CA LEU A 253 11.89 -10.79 10.80
C LEU A 253 12.05 -10.74 9.28
N MET A 254 12.91 -11.58 8.68
CA MET A 254 12.98 -11.75 7.23
C MET A 254 11.69 -12.31 6.62
N SER A 255 10.88 -13.04 7.41
CA SER A 255 9.59 -13.53 6.90
C SER A 255 8.67 -12.39 6.45
N VAL A 256 8.75 -11.21 7.05
CA VAL A 256 8.05 -9.99 6.60
C VAL A 256 8.51 -9.60 5.20
N SER A 257 9.82 -9.49 4.99
CA SER A 257 10.40 -9.14 3.68
C SER A 257 10.07 -10.17 2.61
N LEU A 258 10.06 -11.47 2.97
CA LEU A 258 9.68 -12.53 2.05
C LEU A 258 8.19 -12.45 1.68
N GLY A 259 7.32 -12.11 2.65
CA GLY A 259 5.90 -11.87 2.38
C GLY A 259 5.69 -10.73 1.39
N ASN A 260 6.37 -9.61 1.61
CA ASN A 260 6.29 -8.44 0.72
C ASN A 260 6.87 -8.73 -0.67
N LEU A 261 7.98 -9.47 -0.75
CA LEU A 261 8.55 -9.92 -2.02
C LEU A 261 7.58 -10.84 -2.78
N PHE A 262 6.90 -11.74 -2.06
CA PHE A 262 5.88 -12.58 -2.64
C PHE A 262 4.71 -11.75 -3.20
N THR A 263 4.18 -10.78 -2.44
CA THR A 263 3.12 -9.88 -2.90
C THR A 263 3.57 -9.06 -4.12
N ALA A 264 4.80 -8.54 -4.11
CA ALA A 264 5.38 -7.85 -5.27
C ALA A 264 5.48 -8.77 -6.49
N GLY A 265 5.87 -10.03 -6.28
CA GLY A 265 5.89 -11.05 -7.34
C GLY A 265 4.50 -11.32 -7.91
N VAL A 266 3.49 -11.52 -7.04
CA VAL A 266 2.10 -11.71 -7.50
C VAL A 266 1.65 -10.49 -8.31
N ASN A 267 1.87 -9.28 -7.81
CA ASN A 267 1.48 -8.06 -8.53
C ASN A 267 2.18 -7.93 -9.87
N HIS A 268 3.43 -8.36 -9.98
CA HIS A 268 4.15 -8.39 -11.26
C HIS A 268 3.53 -9.39 -12.25
N PHE A 269 3.19 -10.60 -11.80
CA PHE A 269 2.63 -11.63 -12.67
C PHE A 269 1.18 -11.39 -13.10
N ILE A 270 0.41 -10.62 -12.33
CA ILE A 270 -0.97 -10.27 -12.69
C ILE A 270 -1.04 -9.04 -13.60
N MET A 271 0.06 -8.31 -13.80
CA MET A 271 0.11 -7.16 -14.70
C MET A 271 0.38 -7.62 -16.14
N VAL A 272 -0.41 -7.11 -17.06
CA VAL A 272 -0.10 -7.14 -18.49
C VAL A 272 0.96 -6.06 -18.75
N PRO A 273 2.04 -6.35 -19.49
CA PRO A 273 3.06 -5.35 -19.81
C PRO A 273 2.45 -4.08 -20.43
N ASP A 274 2.91 -2.91 -19.98
CA ASP A 274 2.56 -1.62 -20.57
C ASP A 274 3.58 -1.27 -21.65
N THR A 275 3.18 -1.44 -22.91
CA THR A 275 4.02 -1.20 -24.08
C THR A 275 4.50 0.25 -24.17
N LEU A 276 3.64 1.23 -23.80
CA LEU A 276 4.04 2.64 -23.85
C LEU A 276 5.04 3.01 -22.76
N ALA A 277 4.94 2.40 -21.57
CA ALA A 277 5.92 2.59 -20.51
C ALA A 277 7.27 1.95 -20.86
N GLU A 278 7.28 0.79 -21.48
CA GLU A 278 8.48 0.13 -21.99
C GLU A 278 9.17 0.97 -23.07
N VAL A 279 8.41 1.47 -24.05
CA VAL A 279 8.91 2.38 -25.07
C VAL A 279 9.48 3.66 -24.45
N LYS A 280 8.80 4.25 -23.48
CA LYS A 280 9.30 5.45 -22.76
C LYS A 280 10.63 5.18 -22.05
N GLN A 281 10.78 4.02 -21.44
CA GLN A 281 12.02 3.63 -20.76
C GLN A 281 13.18 3.44 -21.76
N LEU A 282 12.93 2.80 -22.90
CA LEU A 282 13.90 2.63 -23.98
C LEU A 282 14.35 3.99 -24.53
N VAL A 283 13.40 4.87 -24.85
CA VAL A 283 13.67 6.22 -25.35
C VAL A 283 14.42 7.08 -24.31
N GLY A 284 14.10 6.95 -23.03
CA GLY A 284 14.78 7.66 -21.94
C GLY A 284 16.24 7.23 -21.76
N SER A 285 16.57 5.95 -21.96
CA SER A 285 17.95 5.46 -21.93
C SER A 285 18.77 5.97 -23.12
N TRP A 286 18.13 6.19 -24.24
CA TRP A 286 18.70 6.70 -25.47
C TRP A 286 19.19 8.16 -25.38
N HIS A 287 18.45 9.03 -24.71
CA HIS A 287 18.77 10.47 -24.67
C HIS A 287 19.97 10.84 -23.78
N SER A 288 20.52 9.90 -23.04
CA SER A 288 21.59 10.19 -22.07
C SER A 288 23.01 10.35 -22.65
N GLY A 289 23.19 10.44 -23.97
CA GLY A 289 24.44 10.97 -24.55
C GLY A 289 25.21 10.08 -25.54
N GLU A 290 24.57 9.11 -26.15
CA GLU A 290 25.20 8.29 -27.23
C GLU A 290 24.75 8.71 -28.62
N ASP A 291 25.52 8.30 -29.63
CA ASP A 291 25.31 8.65 -31.04
C ASP A 291 23.92 8.18 -31.54
N GLU A 292 23.11 9.10 -32.06
CA GLU A 292 21.69 8.92 -32.42
C GLU A 292 21.44 7.66 -33.28
N VAL A 293 22.36 7.36 -34.22
CA VAL A 293 22.24 6.21 -35.13
C VAL A 293 22.53 4.88 -34.43
N ALA A 294 23.50 4.85 -33.53
CA ALA A 294 23.86 3.63 -32.79
C ALA A 294 22.76 3.23 -31.78
N VAL A 295 22.03 4.21 -31.28
CA VAL A 295 20.95 4.01 -30.33
C VAL A 295 19.67 3.56 -31.03
N VAL A 296 19.33 4.11 -32.18
CA VAL A 296 18.23 3.62 -33.02
C VAL A 296 18.44 2.14 -33.35
N ASP A 297 19.66 1.77 -33.78
CA ASP A 297 19.99 0.36 -34.04
C ASP A 297 19.93 -0.52 -32.81
N ALA A 298 20.37 -0.04 -31.64
CA ALA A 298 20.31 -0.79 -30.39
C ALA A 298 18.87 -0.97 -29.90
N VAL A 299 18.06 0.08 -29.97
CA VAL A 299 16.62 0.02 -29.60
C VAL A 299 15.87 -0.88 -30.60
N MET A 300 16.14 -0.80 -31.88
CA MET A 300 15.57 -1.68 -32.89
C MET A 300 15.99 -3.14 -32.71
N HIS A 301 17.20 -3.39 -32.20
CA HIS A 301 17.67 -4.74 -31.92
C HIS A 301 17.04 -5.29 -30.63
N GLN A 302 16.91 -4.46 -29.62
CA GLN A 302 16.35 -4.84 -28.32
C GLN A 302 14.82 -5.04 -28.37
N THR A 303 14.09 -4.24 -29.15
CA THR A 303 12.65 -4.43 -29.40
C THR A 303 12.36 -5.66 -30.25
N ARG A 304 13.30 -6.15 -31.04
CA ARG A 304 13.19 -7.45 -31.73
C ARG A 304 13.34 -8.63 -30.79
N GLU A 305 14.01 -8.44 -29.65
CA GLU A 305 14.19 -9.48 -28.62
C GLU A 305 13.12 -9.45 -27.54
N THR A 306 12.47 -8.30 -27.30
CA THR A 306 11.31 -8.20 -26.41
C THR A 306 10.04 -8.58 -27.17
N GLU A 307 9.13 -9.29 -26.52
CA GLU A 307 7.84 -9.69 -27.11
C GLU A 307 6.84 -8.53 -27.22
N ALA A 308 7.30 -7.27 -27.12
CA ALA A 308 6.46 -6.11 -27.32
C ALA A 308 5.89 -6.08 -28.75
N MET A 309 4.62 -5.78 -28.84
CA MET A 309 3.75 -5.66 -30.02
C MET A 309 4.43 -5.91 -31.37
N GLY A 310 4.01 -6.91 -32.09
CA GLY A 310 4.39 -7.22 -33.48
C GLY A 310 5.87 -7.33 -33.83
N LYS A 311 6.79 -6.95 -32.94
CA LYS A 311 8.26 -6.96 -33.11
C LYS A 311 8.82 -5.97 -34.16
N GLY A 312 8.04 -4.95 -34.52
CA GLY A 312 8.48 -3.89 -35.43
C GLY A 312 8.32 -2.51 -34.78
N MET A 313 9.32 -1.68 -34.93
CA MET A 313 9.24 -0.27 -34.56
C MET A 313 9.93 0.55 -35.64
N THR A 314 9.28 1.59 -36.12
CA THR A 314 9.84 2.52 -37.10
C THR A 314 9.99 3.91 -36.49
N TYR A 315 11.12 4.55 -36.72
CA TYR A 315 11.44 5.88 -36.21
C TYR A 315 11.33 6.92 -37.33
N HIS A 316 10.67 8.03 -37.05
CA HIS A 316 10.58 9.18 -37.96
C HIS A 316 10.96 10.45 -37.20
N ALA A 317 12.06 11.11 -37.62
CA ALA A 317 12.43 12.40 -37.07
C ALA A 317 11.44 13.50 -37.52
N SER A 318 11.10 14.43 -36.60
CA SER A 318 10.26 15.60 -36.88
C SER A 318 11.12 16.86 -37.09
N ASP A 319 10.68 17.79 -37.92
CA ASP A 319 11.40 19.04 -38.22
C ASP A 319 11.59 19.97 -37.01
N ASP A 320 10.80 19.78 -35.94
CA ASP A 320 10.84 20.56 -34.69
C ASP A 320 11.83 19.99 -33.66
N GLY A 321 12.63 18.97 -34.04
CA GLY A 321 13.56 18.29 -33.14
C GLY A 321 12.93 17.20 -32.28
N GLY A 322 11.63 16.92 -32.45
CA GLY A 322 10.95 15.76 -31.90
C GLY A 322 11.04 14.54 -32.83
N PHE A 323 10.34 13.49 -32.52
CA PHE A 323 10.26 12.28 -33.34
C PHE A 323 8.96 11.53 -33.13
N GLU A 324 8.62 10.70 -34.11
CA GLU A 324 7.50 9.77 -34.03
C GLU A 324 8.00 8.33 -34.09
N LEU A 325 7.48 7.50 -33.17
CA LEU A 325 7.65 6.05 -33.21
C LEU A 325 6.36 5.42 -33.70
N VAL A 326 6.47 4.55 -34.69
CA VAL A 326 5.38 3.71 -35.17
C VAL A 326 5.66 2.29 -34.71
N LEU A 327 4.77 1.78 -33.87
CA LEU A 327 4.81 0.42 -33.32
C LEU A 327 3.88 -0.44 -34.17
N ASP A 328 4.42 -1.52 -34.75
CA ASP A 328 3.58 -2.48 -35.48
C ASP A 328 2.54 -3.10 -34.56
N GLY A 329 1.30 -3.12 -35.03
CA GLY A 329 0.20 -3.76 -34.35
C GLY A 329 0.21 -5.29 -34.46
N TRP A 330 -0.98 -5.88 -34.42
CA TRP A 330 -1.18 -7.33 -34.46
C TRP A 330 -0.70 -7.99 -35.76
N GLU A 331 -0.96 -7.34 -36.90
CA GLU A 331 -0.69 -7.90 -38.24
C GLU A 331 0.79 -7.91 -38.64
N LYS A 332 1.67 -7.28 -37.90
CA LYS A 332 3.11 -7.17 -38.16
C LYS A 332 3.45 -6.54 -39.52
N SER A 333 2.54 -5.79 -40.06
CA SER A 333 2.73 -4.99 -41.29
C SER A 333 2.13 -3.61 -41.05
N ILE A 334 2.66 -2.56 -41.67
CA ILE A 334 2.09 -1.21 -41.56
C ILE A 334 0.62 -1.26 -41.96
N GLY A 335 -0.25 -1.00 -40.98
CA GLY A 335 -1.70 -1.17 -41.08
C GLY A 335 -2.52 -0.18 -40.23
N GLU A 336 -3.80 -0.45 -40.11
CA GLU A 336 -4.73 0.39 -39.34
C GLU A 336 -4.62 0.14 -37.82
N ASP A 337 -3.95 -0.93 -37.40
CA ASP A 337 -3.71 -1.34 -36.04
C ASP A 337 -2.39 -0.82 -35.44
N ASP A 338 -1.62 -0.07 -36.21
CA ASP A 338 -0.35 0.54 -35.77
C ASP A 338 -0.61 1.63 -34.71
N ILE A 339 0.31 1.67 -33.74
CA ILE A 339 0.32 2.71 -32.72
C ILE A 339 1.41 3.72 -33.04
N ARG A 340 1.05 4.98 -33.21
CA ARG A 340 1.97 6.08 -33.45
C ARG A 340 2.09 6.94 -32.20
N VAL A 341 3.32 7.07 -31.70
CA VAL A 341 3.64 7.83 -30.51
C VAL A 341 4.59 8.97 -30.86
N GLY A 342 4.13 10.19 -30.74
CA GLY A 342 4.94 11.38 -30.98
C GLY A 342 5.56 11.90 -29.70
N TYR A 343 6.86 12.17 -29.74
CA TYR A 343 7.64 12.77 -28.66
C TYR A 343 8.19 14.13 -29.08
N GLY A 344 8.28 15.06 -28.12
CA GLY A 344 8.98 16.32 -28.28
C GLY A 344 10.49 16.16 -28.09
N PRO A 345 11.28 17.23 -28.34
CA PRO A 345 12.72 17.25 -28.07
C PRO A 345 13.05 17.14 -26.58
N ASP A 346 12.08 17.36 -25.72
CA ASP A 346 12.11 17.20 -24.25
C ASP A 346 11.77 15.78 -23.78
N LEU A 347 11.54 14.84 -24.70
CA LEU A 347 11.06 13.48 -24.47
C LEU A 347 9.69 13.38 -23.79
N GLU A 348 8.95 14.47 -23.75
CA GLU A 348 7.57 14.42 -23.33
C GLU A 348 6.69 13.92 -24.50
N ARG A 349 5.78 12.99 -24.18
CA ARG A 349 4.84 12.44 -25.16
C ARG A 349 3.83 13.50 -25.57
N ARG A 350 3.83 13.87 -26.84
CA ARG A 350 2.94 14.91 -27.41
C ARG A 350 1.70 14.35 -28.07
N SER A 351 1.81 13.15 -28.64
CA SER A 351 0.70 12.53 -29.34
C SER A 351 0.67 11.02 -29.15
N LEU A 352 -0.52 10.48 -29.23
CA LEU A 352 -0.80 9.06 -29.38
C LEU A 352 -1.90 8.94 -30.43
N VAL A 353 -1.63 8.23 -31.51
CA VAL A 353 -2.58 7.98 -32.57
C VAL A 353 -2.72 6.47 -32.73
N THR A 354 -3.93 6.00 -32.48
CA THR A 354 -4.39 4.63 -32.75
C THR A 354 -5.81 4.73 -33.30
N SER A 355 -6.28 3.70 -33.96
CA SER A 355 -7.65 3.63 -34.48
C SER A 355 -8.72 3.74 -33.39
N GLU A 356 -8.40 3.32 -32.14
CA GLU A 356 -9.32 3.32 -31.00
C GLU A 356 -9.46 4.67 -30.31
N VAL A 357 -8.46 5.52 -30.38
CA VAL A 357 -8.40 6.79 -29.62
C VAL A 357 -9.63 7.66 -29.85
N VAL A 358 -10.16 7.68 -31.06
CA VAL A 358 -11.35 8.49 -31.39
C VAL A 358 -12.57 7.98 -30.63
N VAL A 359 -12.80 6.68 -30.65
CA VAL A 359 -13.95 6.04 -29.98
C VAL A 359 -13.81 6.12 -28.45
N LEU A 360 -12.60 5.92 -27.93
CA LEU A 360 -12.34 6.04 -26.49
C LEU A 360 -12.57 7.47 -26.00
N LYS A 361 -12.17 8.50 -26.76
CA LYS A 361 -12.51 9.90 -26.45
C LYS A 361 -14.02 10.17 -26.45
N GLN A 362 -14.76 9.58 -27.38
CA GLN A 362 -16.22 9.69 -27.41
C GLN A 362 -16.83 9.03 -26.17
N ALA A 363 -16.32 7.87 -25.77
CA ALA A 363 -16.77 7.20 -24.56
C ALA A 363 -16.49 8.02 -23.29
N VAL A 364 -15.32 8.65 -23.19
CA VAL A 364 -14.99 9.56 -22.09
C VAL A 364 -15.95 10.76 -22.08
N ALA A 365 -16.29 11.32 -23.22
CA ALA A 365 -17.24 12.44 -23.31
C ALA A 365 -18.65 12.04 -22.78
N ILE A 366 -19.14 10.85 -23.11
CA ILE A 366 -20.42 10.32 -22.60
C ILE A 366 -20.38 10.20 -21.06
N VAL A 367 -19.25 9.71 -20.51
CA VAL A 367 -19.07 9.63 -19.05
C VAL A 367 -19.00 11.03 -18.44
N GLY A 368 -18.44 12.01 -19.16
CA GLY A 368 -18.43 13.42 -18.78
C GLY A 368 -19.84 14.00 -18.67
N GLU A 369 -20.69 13.77 -19.66
CA GLU A 369 -22.11 14.17 -19.62
C GLU A 369 -22.86 13.54 -18.43
N PHE A 370 -22.55 12.28 -18.11
CA PHE A 370 -23.13 11.63 -16.93
C PHE A 370 -22.67 12.31 -15.63
N TRP A 371 -21.38 12.69 -15.53
CA TRP A 371 -20.87 13.44 -14.39
C TRP A 371 -21.57 14.79 -14.24
N ASP A 372 -21.75 15.54 -15.31
CA ASP A 372 -22.43 16.84 -15.31
C ASP A 372 -23.88 16.75 -14.81
N ASP A 373 -24.57 15.62 -15.09
CA ASP A 373 -25.94 15.39 -14.64
C ASP A 373 -26.02 14.89 -13.18
N LYS A 374 -25.09 14.04 -12.75
CA LYS A 374 -25.16 13.31 -11.47
C LYS A 374 -24.16 13.76 -10.40
N ASP A 375 -23.20 14.61 -10.74
CA ASP A 375 -22.07 15.03 -9.87
C ASP A 375 -21.28 13.82 -9.29
N ARG A 376 -21.19 12.75 -10.09
CA ARG A 376 -20.42 11.53 -9.80
C ARG A 376 -20.10 10.74 -11.07
N LEU A 377 -19.11 9.89 -11.00
CA LEU A 377 -18.88 8.89 -12.03
C LEU A 377 -19.99 7.81 -12.02
N PRO A 378 -20.32 7.23 -13.17
CA PRO A 378 -21.21 6.09 -13.25
C PRO A 378 -20.59 4.87 -12.56
N PHE A 379 -21.39 4.05 -11.91
CA PHE A 379 -20.96 2.76 -11.38
C PHE A 379 -20.76 1.76 -12.53
N GLY A 380 -20.08 0.63 -12.25
CA GLY A 380 -19.65 -0.30 -13.28
C GLY A 380 -20.71 -0.63 -14.34
N GLU A 381 -21.89 -1.10 -13.93
CA GLU A 381 -22.98 -1.42 -14.87
C GLU A 381 -23.60 -0.18 -15.53
N GLU A 382 -23.71 0.94 -14.81
CA GLU A 382 -24.21 2.20 -15.37
C GLU A 382 -23.23 2.73 -16.44
N GLY A 383 -21.93 2.67 -16.17
CA GLY A 383 -20.89 3.10 -17.10
C GLY A 383 -20.84 2.23 -18.35
N ALA A 384 -20.85 0.90 -18.17
CA ALA A 384 -20.91 -0.04 -19.29
C ALA A 384 -22.19 0.18 -20.14
N TYR A 385 -23.34 0.43 -19.48
CA TYR A 385 -24.57 0.75 -20.18
C TYR A 385 -24.52 2.07 -20.94
N ALA A 386 -23.90 3.10 -20.37
CA ALA A 386 -23.79 4.41 -20.99
C ALA A 386 -23.01 4.37 -22.31
N ILE A 387 -21.93 3.58 -22.38
CA ILE A 387 -21.06 3.49 -23.56
C ILE A 387 -21.37 2.29 -24.48
N LYS A 388 -22.38 1.47 -24.18
CA LYS A 388 -22.67 0.20 -24.89
C LYS A 388 -22.92 0.34 -26.40
N SER A 389 -23.32 1.52 -26.84
CA SER A 389 -23.58 1.81 -28.27
C SER A 389 -22.31 2.05 -29.06
N LEU A 390 -21.21 2.34 -28.39
CA LEU A 390 -19.91 2.52 -29.02
C LEU A 390 -19.24 1.15 -29.24
N LYS A 391 -18.56 1.06 -30.34
CA LYS A 391 -17.78 -0.10 -30.74
C LYS A 391 -16.38 0.36 -31.09
N ASP A 392 -15.38 -0.46 -30.80
CA ASP A 392 -14.04 -0.24 -31.30
C ASP A 392 -13.98 -0.44 -32.82
N PRO A 393 -12.86 -0.15 -33.48
CA PRO A 393 -12.73 -0.30 -34.94
C PRO A 393 -12.95 -1.74 -35.44
N TRP A 394 -12.76 -2.74 -34.61
CA TRP A 394 -12.95 -4.17 -34.96
C TRP A 394 -14.35 -4.69 -34.62
N GLY A 395 -15.19 -3.86 -34.00
CA GLY A 395 -16.59 -4.18 -33.68
C GLY A 395 -16.83 -4.71 -32.28
N ASN A 396 -15.81 -4.72 -31.42
CA ASN A 396 -15.90 -5.18 -30.04
C ASN A 396 -16.57 -4.13 -29.14
N THR A 397 -17.06 -4.55 -27.98
CA THR A 397 -17.62 -3.65 -26.97
C THR A 397 -16.50 -3.03 -26.16
N LEU A 398 -16.63 -1.74 -25.84
CA LEU A 398 -15.74 -1.08 -24.91
C LEU A 398 -16.04 -1.51 -23.47
N HIS A 399 -14.98 -1.68 -22.67
CA HIS A 399 -15.08 -2.03 -21.25
C HIS A 399 -14.94 -0.78 -20.40
N TYR A 400 -15.89 -0.55 -19.50
CA TYR A 400 -15.85 0.51 -18.51
C TYR A 400 -15.51 -0.07 -17.14
N GLN A 401 -14.49 0.49 -16.47
CA GLN A 401 -14.08 0.13 -15.14
C GLN A 401 -13.98 1.38 -14.26
N LEU A 402 -14.79 1.45 -13.21
CA LEU A 402 -14.63 2.46 -12.18
C LEU A 402 -13.48 2.06 -11.25
N VAL A 403 -12.42 2.87 -11.20
CA VAL A 403 -11.25 2.61 -10.33
C VAL A 403 -11.50 3.17 -8.93
N ASN A 404 -11.99 4.41 -8.87
CA ASN A 404 -12.40 5.08 -7.64
C ASN A 404 -13.35 6.25 -7.98
N ARG A 405 -13.67 7.09 -6.99
CA ARG A 405 -14.64 8.20 -7.18
C ARG A 405 -14.23 9.25 -8.21
N ARG A 406 -12.96 9.31 -8.59
CA ARG A 406 -12.42 10.29 -9.52
C ARG A 406 -11.70 9.67 -10.72
N ASN A 407 -11.46 8.37 -10.69
CA ASN A 407 -10.71 7.69 -11.73
C ASN A 407 -11.53 6.54 -12.32
N PHE A 408 -11.54 6.48 -13.63
CA PHE A 408 -12.13 5.37 -14.37
C PHE A 408 -11.25 5.02 -15.57
N VAL A 409 -11.44 3.83 -16.08
CA VAL A 409 -10.74 3.34 -17.26
C VAL A 409 -11.75 2.89 -18.29
N ILE A 410 -11.50 3.23 -19.55
CA ILE A 410 -12.21 2.66 -20.68
C ILE A 410 -11.19 1.92 -21.53
N THR A 411 -11.48 0.64 -21.81
CA THR A 411 -10.58 -0.26 -22.53
C THR A 411 -11.23 -0.71 -23.83
N SER A 412 -10.48 -0.66 -24.93
CA SER A 412 -10.75 -1.36 -26.18
C SER A 412 -9.97 -2.68 -26.17
N GLU A 413 -10.61 -3.79 -26.58
CA GLU A 413 -9.96 -5.11 -26.66
C GLU A 413 -8.92 -5.20 -27.79
N GLY A 414 -8.86 -4.19 -28.64
CA GLY A 414 -7.91 -4.16 -29.75
C GLY A 414 -8.20 -5.19 -30.85
N PRO A 415 -7.21 -5.39 -31.76
CA PRO A 415 -7.38 -6.25 -32.94
C PRO A 415 -7.37 -7.75 -32.63
N ASP A 416 -6.90 -8.16 -31.46
CA ASP A 416 -6.84 -9.56 -31.05
C ASP A 416 -8.13 -10.07 -30.36
N GLU A 417 -9.12 -9.19 -30.20
CA GLU A 417 -10.44 -9.47 -29.59
C GLU A 417 -10.32 -10.11 -28.19
N THR A 418 -9.23 -9.83 -27.49
CA THR A 418 -8.92 -10.48 -26.21
C THR A 418 -8.79 -9.43 -25.09
N TYR A 419 -9.75 -9.37 -24.20
CA TYR A 419 -9.71 -8.47 -23.04
C TYR A 419 -8.56 -8.79 -22.09
N LEU A 420 -7.86 -7.76 -21.61
CA LEU A 420 -6.64 -7.82 -20.79
C LEU A 420 -5.44 -8.41 -21.54
N SER A 421 -5.28 -8.01 -22.79
CA SER A 421 -4.12 -8.32 -23.64
C SER A 421 -3.13 -7.15 -23.70
N GLN A 422 -1.96 -7.41 -24.25
CA GLN A 422 -0.95 -6.37 -24.52
C GLN A 422 -1.34 -5.41 -25.65
N TYR A 423 -2.38 -5.73 -26.41
CA TYR A 423 -2.90 -4.92 -27.53
C TYR A 423 -4.06 -4.03 -27.10
N ASP A 424 -4.57 -4.16 -25.89
CA ASP A 424 -5.65 -3.33 -25.36
C ASP A 424 -5.22 -1.86 -25.30
N VAL A 425 -5.99 -0.98 -25.90
CA VAL A 425 -5.80 0.46 -25.73
C VAL A 425 -6.72 0.96 -24.61
N ARG A 426 -6.12 1.61 -23.63
CA ARG A 426 -6.78 2.03 -22.40
C ARG A 426 -6.72 3.54 -22.24
N ALA A 427 -7.88 4.14 -22.02
CA ALA A 427 -8.02 5.53 -21.58
C ALA A 427 -8.17 5.55 -20.05
N LEU A 428 -7.11 5.94 -19.33
CA LEU A 428 -7.17 6.18 -17.90
C LEU A 428 -7.57 7.63 -17.67
N VAL A 429 -8.68 7.85 -17.01
CA VAL A 429 -9.27 9.17 -16.86
C VAL A 429 -9.31 9.58 -15.39
N GLU A 430 -8.70 10.72 -15.08
CA GLU A 430 -8.78 11.36 -13.77
C GLU A 430 -9.67 12.59 -13.84
N VAL A 431 -10.64 12.65 -12.93
CA VAL A 431 -11.48 13.83 -12.75
C VAL A 431 -10.77 14.80 -11.81
N LYS A 432 -10.15 15.83 -12.37
CA LYS A 432 -9.48 16.89 -11.60
C LYS A 432 -10.45 18.03 -11.34
N SER A 433 -10.56 18.40 -10.06
CA SER A 433 -11.21 19.68 -9.71
C SER A 433 -10.27 20.81 -10.10
N HIS A 434 -10.79 21.83 -10.73
CA HIS A 434 -10.00 23.05 -10.99
C HIS A 434 -9.46 23.63 -9.69
N THR A 435 -8.25 24.16 -9.73
CA THR A 435 -7.70 24.94 -8.62
C THR A 435 -8.51 26.20 -8.40
N VAL A 436 -8.40 26.81 -7.21
CA VAL A 436 -9.11 28.07 -6.91
C VAL A 436 -8.75 29.17 -7.92
N GLU A 437 -7.48 29.22 -8.35
CA GLU A 437 -7.02 30.17 -9.36
C GLU A 437 -7.65 29.90 -10.72
N GLN A 438 -7.72 28.65 -11.17
CA GLN A 438 -8.37 28.27 -12.42
C GLN A 438 -9.88 28.54 -12.38
N GLN A 439 -10.54 28.28 -11.26
CA GLN A 439 -11.96 28.60 -11.07
C GLN A 439 -12.20 30.11 -11.12
N GLN A 440 -11.31 30.90 -10.55
CA GLN A 440 -11.37 32.36 -10.60
C GLN A 440 -11.18 32.90 -12.03
N GLU A 441 -10.23 32.33 -12.77
CA GLU A 441 -9.95 32.72 -14.15
C GLU A 441 -11.16 32.41 -15.06
N MET A 442 -11.72 31.20 -14.96
CA MET A 442 -12.92 30.78 -15.69
C MET A 442 -14.16 31.65 -15.32
N ALA A 443 -14.30 32.01 -14.05
CA ALA A 443 -15.39 32.87 -13.61
C ALA A 443 -15.28 34.30 -14.16
N LEU A 444 -14.06 34.82 -14.26
CA LEU A 444 -13.80 36.13 -14.87
C LEU A 444 -14.10 36.13 -16.38
N GLU A 445 -13.78 35.01 -17.07
CA GLU A 445 -14.07 34.86 -18.50
C GLU A 445 -15.57 34.74 -18.82
N THR A 446 -16.34 34.06 -17.93
CA THR A 446 -17.75 33.72 -18.19
C THR A 446 -18.75 34.68 -17.56
N GLY A 447 -18.44 35.31 -16.45
CA GLY A 447 -19.46 36.05 -15.67
C GLY A 447 -18.98 37.35 -14.99
N GLY A 448 -17.72 37.74 -15.15
CA GLY A 448 -17.20 38.95 -14.50
C GLY A 448 -17.09 38.84 -12.97
N SER A 449 -16.99 39.99 -12.29
CA SER A 449 -16.77 40.04 -10.84
C SER A 449 -17.87 39.44 -9.97
N ASP A 450 -19.10 39.32 -10.50
CA ASP A 450 -20.23 38.78 -9.75
C ASP A 450 -20.17 37.23 -9.67
N ALA A 451 -19.60 36.58 -10.68
CA ALA A 451 -19.37 35.13 -10.67
C ALA A 451 -18.27 34.69 -9.68
N LEU A 452 -17.35 35.61 -9.33
CA LEU A 452 -16.33 35.36 -8.30
C LEU A 452 -16.91 35.28 -6.88
N ALA A 453 -18.05 35.93 -6.62
CA ALA A 453 -18.67 35.93 -5.30
C ALA A 453 -19.27 34.56 -4.95
N ASP A 454 -19.60 33.74 -5.98
CA ASP A 454 -20.20 32.43 -5.81
C ASP A 454 -19.18 31.26 -5.76
N LEU A 455 -17.89 31.57 -5.98
CA LEU A 455 -16.82 30.58 -5.99
C LEU A 455 -16.13 30.43 -4.62
N HIS A 456 -16.75 29.69 -3.72
CA HIS A 456 -16.13 29.41 -2.42
C HIS A 456 -15.85 27.92 -2.23
N PRO A 457 -14.58 27.50 -2.03
CA PRO A 457 -14.26 26.09 -1.77
C PRO A 457 -14.83 25.64 -0.43
N LYS A 458 -15.46 24.49 -0.38
CA LYS A 458 -15.77 23.77 0.86
C LYS A 458 -14.46 23.37 1.52
N HIS A 459 -13.94 24.17 2.43
CA HIS A 459 -12.72 23.84 3.14
C HIS A 459 -12.95 22.70 4.14
N SER A 460 -11.99 21.75 4.18
CA SER A 460 -11.89 20.85 5.32
C SER A 460 -11.60 21.67 6.57
N TRP A 461 -12.01 21.21 7.76
CA TRP A 461 -11.70 21.90 9.02
C TRP A 461 -10.20 22.18 9.20
N MET A 462 -9.32 21.37 8.59
CA MET A 462 -7.87 21.56 8.60
C MET A 462 -7.43 22.80 7.82
N THR A 463 -8.05 23.08 6.68
CA THR A 463 -7.79 24.31 5.91
C THR A 463 -8.26 25.53 6.67
N VAL A 464 -9.41 25.44 7.31
CA VAL A 464 -9.94 26.49 8.21
C VAL A 464 -8.98 26.73 9.36
N ARG A 465 -8.48 25.69 10.01
CA ARG A 465 -7.56 25.78 11.15
C ARG A 465 -6.17 26.32 10.75
N ARG A 466 -5.68 25.95 9.56
CA ARG A 466 -4.42 26.49 9.02
C ARG A 466 -4.48 28.00 8.84
N ALA A 467 -5.56 28.49 8.30
CA ALA A 467 -5.78 29.92 8.12
C ALA A 467 -5.98 30.67 9.45
N GLU A 468 -6.60 30.06 10.47
CA GLU A 468 -6.64 30.60 11.83
C GLU A 468 -5.22 30.84 12.39
N ILE A 469 -4.32 29.86 12.20
CA ILE A 469 -2.94 29.95 12.68
C ILE A 469 -2.13 30.98 11.90
N GLU A 470 -2.32 31.07 10.58
CA GLU A 470 -1.68 32.11 9.78
C GLU A 470 -2.16 33.49 10.19
N ALA A 471 -3.46 33.65 10.43
CA ALA A 471 -4.03 34.88 10.96
C ALA A 471 -3.49 35.20 12.37
N GLU A 472 -3.31 34.21 13.24
CA GLU A 472 -2.73 34.39 14.57
C GLU A 472 -1.23 34.70 14.52
N LYS A 473 -0.47 34.11 13.58
CA LYS A 473 0.93 34.47 13.31
C LYS A 473 1.06 35.89 12.82
N SER A 474 0.19 36.34 11.90
CA SER A 474 0.16 37.71 11.39
C SER A 474 -0.15 38.72 12.51
N ARG A 475 -1.07 38.39 13.42
CA ARG A 475 -1.34 39.23 14.61
C ARG A 475 -0.13 39.37 15.54
N LYS A 476 0.63 38.28 15.77
CA LYS A 476 1.85 38.28 16.58
C LYS A 476 3.00 39.01 15.91
N GLY A 477 2.99 39.12 14.57
CA GLY A 477 3.96 39.88 13.77
C GLY A 477 3.66 41.37 13.61
N GLY A 478 2.61 41.91 14.21
CA GLY A 478 2.27 43.32 14.18
C GLY A 478 1.38 43.78 13.03
N ASP A 479 0.95 42.88 12.14
CA ASP A 479 -0.01 43.20 11.08
C ASP A 479 -1.43 42.79 11.52
N ALA A 480 -2.10 43.75 12.16
CA ALA A 480 -3.28 43.50 13.01
C ALA A 480 -4.63 43.52 12.29
N THR A 481 -4.70 43.29 10.99
CA THR A 481 -5.94 43.53 10.24
C THR A 481 -6.72 42.31 9.75
N ALA A 482 -6.17 41.09 9.86
CA ALA A 482 -6.92 39.88 9.50
C ALA A 482 -7.75 39.38 10.67
N THR A 483 -9.01 39.75 10.74
CA THR A 483 -9.99 39.14 11.66
C THR A 483 -10.54 37.84 11.07
N TRP A 484 -11.04 36.97 11.94
CA TRP A 484 -11.73 35.74 11.51
C TRP A 484 -12.88 35.99 10.53
N SER A 485 -13.60 37.08 10.72
CA SER A 485 -14.62 37.55 9.77
C SER A 485 -14.06 37.87 8.39
N GLN A 486 -12.89 38.55 8.31
CA GLN A 486 -12.22 38.82 7.03
C GLN A 486 -11.67 37.53 6.40
N PHE A 487 -11.29 36.54 7.20
CA PHE A 487 -10.93 35.25 6.70
C PHE A 487 -12.15 34.51 6.15
N ILE A 488 -13.27 34.45 6.85
CA ILE A 488 -14.54 33.88 6.35
C ILE A 488 -15.03 34.66 5.11
N GLU A 489 -14.89 35.96 5.09
CA GLU A 489 -15.23 36.80 3.94
C GLU A 489 -14.31 36.51 2.73
N LYS A 490 -13.04 36.23 2.97
CA LYS A 490 -12.03 35.91 1.95
C LYS A 490 -12.05 34.43 1.50
N THR A 491 -12.46 33.52 2.36
CA THR A 491 -12.55 32.08 2.10
C THR A 491 -13.98 31.55 2.00
N GLY A 492 -14.97 32.37 2.35
CA GLY A 492 -16.42 32.18 2.28
C GLY A 492 -17.00 30.79 2.55
N THR A 493 -18.15 30.75 3.13
CA THR A 493 -18.98 29.53 3.13
C THR A 493 -19.90 29.59 1.93
N VAL A 494 -19.77 28.67 0.99
CA VAL A 494 -20.71 28.58 -0.14
C VAL A 494 -21.97 27.87 0.28
N GLU A 495 -23.08 28.57 0.23
CA GLU A 495 -24.33 27.92 -0.06
C GLU A 495 -24.36 27.54 -1.55
N ALA A 496 -24.59 26.25 -1.82
CA ALA A 496 -24.60 25.67 -3.15
C ALA A 496 -25.78 26.22 -3.97
N GLY A 497 -25.56 27.34 -4.64
CA GLY A 497 -26.62 27.94 -5.43
C GLY A 497 -26.35 28.01 -6.93
N ASN A 498 -25.17 28.41 -7.35
CA ASN A 498 -24.86 28.58 -8.77
C ASN A 498 -23.39 28.31 -9.06
N ILE A 499 -22.94 27.10 -8.78
CA ILE A 499 -21.62 26.65 -9.22
C ILE A 499 -21.68 26.55 -10.75
N VAL A 500 -20.73 27.21 -11.41
CA VAL A 500 -20.47 26.97 -12.84
C VAL A 500 -20.42 25.46 -13.04
N LYS A 501 -21.30 24.90 -13.83
CA LYS A 501 -21.50 23.46 -14.03
C LYS A 501 -20.28 22.71 -14.59
N GLN A 502 -19.15 23.36 -14.78
CA GLN A 502 -17.91 22.79 -15.32
C GLN A 502 -16.71 23.07 -14.40
N ASN A 503 -16.79 22.66 -13.15
CA ASN A 503 -15.69 22.82 -12.19
C ASN A 503 -14.68 21.63 -12.19
N HIS A 504 -14.66 20.82 -13.22
CA HIS A 504 -13.78 19.66 -13.32
C HIS A 504 -13.27 19.49 -14.75
N ASN A 505 -12.09 18.93 -14.85
CA ASN A 505 -11.46 18.56 -16.11
C ASN A 505 -11.22 17.06 -16.12
N PHE A 506 -11.44 16.40 -17.26
CA PHE A 506 -11.10 14.99 -17.47
C PHE A 506 -9.70 14.94 -18.08
N GLU A 507 -8.70 14.60 -17.25
CA GLU A 507 -7.36 14.35 -17.73
C GLU A 507 -7.24 12.90 -18.17
N ILE A 508 -6.92 12.69 -19.44
CA ILE A 508 -6.81 11.37 -20.05
C ILE A 508 -5.34 11.02 -20.19
N SER A 509 -4.93 9.93 -19.56
CA SER A 509 -3.66 9.26 -19.84
C SER A 509 -3.92 7.96 -20.60
N TRP A 510 -2.99 7.58 -21.44
CA TRP A 510 -3.12 6.45 -22.34
C TRP A 510 -2.12 5.36 -21.97
N GLU A 511 -2.59 4.13 -21.98
CA GLU A 511 -1.79 2.92 -21.85
C GLU A 511 -2.11 1.98 -23.00
N VAL A 512 -1.15 1.14 -23.36
CA VAL A 512 -1.35 0.01 -24.26
C VAL A 512 -0.92 -1.24 -23.52
N GLY A 513 -1.86 -2.14 -23.27
CA GLY A 513 -1.70 -3.15 -22.25
C GLY A 513 -1.83 -2.58 -20.83
N GLY A 514 -0.89 -2.88 -19.92
CA GLY A 514 -0.81 -2.29 -18.59
C GLY A 514 -1.94 -2.67 -17.61
N ALA A 515 -2.86 -3.55 -18.01
CA ALA A 515 -3.98 -3.97 -17.19
C ALA A 515 -3.55 -4.93 -16.07
N THR A 516 -4.36 -5.03 -15.03
CA THR A 516 -4.21 -6.09 -14.02
C THR A 516 -5.28 -7.16 -14.23
N THR A 517 -4.85 -8.42 -14.25
CA THR A 517 -5.77 -9.56 -14.44
C THR A 517 -6.60 -9.89 -13.20
N LEU A 518 -6.18 -9.40 -12.02
CA LEU A 518 -6.94 -9.50 -10.77
C LEU A 518 -7.31 -8.11 -10.28
N ASN A 519 -8.56 -7.72 -10.50
CA ASN A 519 -9.10 -6.41 -10.11
C ASN A 519 -10.20 -6.56 -9.05
N GLY A 520 -10.43 -5.50 -8.27
CA GLY A 520 -11.53 -5.41 -7.33
C GLY A 520 -11.59 -6.59 -6.34
N ALA A 521 -12.76 -7.21 -6.22
CA ALA A 521 -12.99 -8.34 -5.31
C ALA A 521 -12.12 -9.55 -5.62
N ALA A 522 -11.82 -9.83 -6.90
CA ALA A 522 -11.02 -10.99 -7.32
C ALA A 522 -9.60 -10.98 -6.72
N TYR A 523 -9.01 -9.78 -6.57
CA TYR A 523 -7.72 -9.61 -5.91
C TYR A 523 -7.75 -10.10 -4.44
N PHE A 524 -8.73 -9.65 -3.68
CA PHE A 524 -8.88 -10.06 -2.27
C PHE A 524 -9.28 -11.54 -2.13
N GLU A 525 -10.08 -12.06 -3.05
CA GLU A 525 -10.45 -13.48 -3.09
C GLU A 525 -9.23 -14.37 -3.33
N PHE A 526 -8.35 -14.01 -4.27
CA PHE A 526 -7.10 -14.73 -4.52
C PHE A 526 -6.28 -14.86 -3.23
N PHE A 527 -6.04 -13.76 -2.52
CA PHE A 527 -5.28 -13.80 -1.26
C PHE A 527 -6.04 -14.53 -0.14
N THR A 528 -7.37 -14.47 -0.12
CA THR A 528 -8.19 -15.25 0.81
C THR A 528 -8.02 -16.74 0.61
N TRP A 529 -8.10 -17.22 -0.63
CA TRP A 529 -7.89 -18.63 -0.96
C TRP A 529 -6.45 -19.09 -0.72
N LEU A 530 -5.47 -18.25 -1.05
CA LEU A 530 -4.07 -18.50 -0.75
C LEU A 530 -3.87 -18.69 0.76
N MET A 531 -4.45 -17.80 1.57
CA MET A 531 -4.33 -17.88 3.03
C MET A 531 -5.06 -19.10 3.60
N LEU A 532 -6.21 -19.46 3.06
CA LEU A 532 -6.93 -20.67 3.46
C LEU A 532 -6.11 -21.92 3.16
N GLY A 533 -5.57 -22.05 1.96
CA GLY A 533 -4.67 -23.15 1.60
C GLY A 533 -3.46 -23.22 2.52
N THR A 534 -2.85 -22.05 2.81
CA THR A 534 -1.73 -21.91 3.74
C THR A 534 -2.10 -22.38 5.15
N ALA A 535 -3.25 -21.96 5.68
CA ALA A 535 -3.73 -22.35 7.00
C ALA A 535 -4.00 -23.84 7.10
N VAL A 536 -4.62 -24.45 6.07
CA VAL A 536 -4.91 -25.89 6.01
C VAL A 536 -3.61 -26.70 5.98
N VAL A 537 -2.66 -26.33 5.13
CA VAL A 537 -1.34 -27.01 5.04
C VAL A 537 -0.57 -26.83 6.34
N PHE A 538 -0.65 -25.65 6.97
CA PHE A 538 0.00 -25.40 8.26
C PHE A 538 -0.50 -26.34 9.36
N VAL A 539 -1.79 -26.71 9.37
CA VAL A 539 -2.32 -27.68 10.35
C VAL A 539 -1.58 -29.01 10.21
N ALA A 540 -1.37 -29.52 9.00
CA ALA A 540 -0.63 -30.75 8.76
C ALA A 540 0.83 -30.64 9.24
N VAL A 541 1.49 -29.51 8.94
CA VAL A 541 2.84 -29.21 9.43
C VAL A 541 2.87 -29.15 10.96
N ALA A 542 1.89 -28.50 11.58
CA ALA A 542 1.77 -28.36 13.03
C ALA A 542 1.65 -29.72 13.76
N PHE A 543 0.98 -30.71 13.15
CA PHE A 543 0.93 -32.08 13.68
C PHE A 543 2.26 -32.81 13.63
N LEU A 544 3.04 -32.57 12.58
CA LEU A 544 4.35 -33.20 12.38
C LEU A 544 5.48 -32.51 13.14
N TYR A 545 5.30 -31.23 13.48
CA TYR A 545 6.33 -30.42 14.10
C TYR A 545 6.52 -30.77 15.58
N LYS A 546 7.72 -31.20 15.96
CA LYS A 546 8.09 -31.47 17.35
C LYS A 546 8.91 -30.29 17.88
N PRO A 547 8.35 -29.42 18.76
CA PRO A 547 9.09 -28.30 19.31
C PRO A 547 10.24 -28.76 20.20
N LYS A 548 11.37 -28.02 20.15
CA LYS A 548 12.54 -28.23 21.00
C LYS A 548 12.92 -26.90 21.65
N THR A 549 12.57 -26.74 22.92
CA THR A 549 12.75 -25.48 23.63
C THR A 549 14.18 -25.32 24.17
N TYR A 550 14.80 -24.16 23.88
CA TYR A 550 16.12 -23.79 24.38
C TYR A 550 15.98 -22.52 25.26
N ILE A 551 16.15 -22.69 26.57
CA ILE A 551 16.12 -21.58 27.52
C ILE A 551 17.52 -21.40 28.12
N GLN A 552 17.89 -20.16 28.45
CA GLN A 552 19.19 -19.85 29.04
C GLN A 552 19.36 -20.54 30.41
N ASP A 553 20.58 -20.99 30.73
CA ASP A 553 20.90 -21.62 32.02
C ASP A 553 21.20 -20.55 33.06
N GLU A 554 20.68 -20.73 34.27
CA GLU A 554 20.82 -19.81 35.41
C GLU A 554 22.28 -19.54 35.81
N GLY A 555 23.19 -20.51 35.56
CA GLY A 555 24.62 -20.37 35.86
C GLY A 555 25.31 -19.28 35.05
N MET A 556 24.89 -18.97 33.84
CA MET A 556 25.43 -17.85 33.05
C MET A 556 24.91 -16.50 33.54
N VAL A 557 23.65 -16.46 33.98
CA VAL A 557 23.00 -15.27 34.55
C VAL A 557 23.70 -14.84 35.83
N SER A 558 24.06 -15.79 36.69
CA SER A 558 24.75 -15.51 37.96
C SER A 558 26.27 -15.25 37.82
N ALA A 559 26.91 -15.81 36.78
CA ALA A 559 28.30 -15.59 36.50
C ALA A 559 28.58 -14.21 35.89
N ALA A 560 27.69 -13.71 35.02
CA ALA A 560 27.80 -12.37 34.47
C ALA A 560 27.62 -11.28 35.54
N ALA A 561 26.74 -11.49 36.52
CA ALA A 561 26.54 -10.59 37.66
C ALA A 561 27.68 -10.59 38.68
N LYS A 562 28.61 -11.57 38.63
CA LYS A 562 29.80 -11.66 39.51
C LYS A 562 31.07 -11.17 38.87
N LEU A 563 31.09 -10.85 37.59
CA LEU A 563 32.27 -10.35 36.84
C LEU A 563 32.29 -8.82 36.71
N GLU A 564 31.32 -8.11 37.27
CA GLU A 564 31.26 -6.67 37.55
C GLU A 564 31.52 -6.37 39.05
#